data_1e3818f6e244cd001c9b22f370173313
#
_entry.id   1e3818f6e244cd001c9b22f370173313
#
_cell.length_a   1.000
_cell.length_b   1.000
_cell.length_c   1.000
_cell.angle_alpha   90.00
_cell.angle_beta   90.00
_cell.angle_gamma   90.00
#
_symmetry.space_group_name_H-M   'P 1'
#
loop_
_entity.id
_entity.type
_entity.pdbx_description
1 polymer ?
#
loop_
_entity_poly.entity_id
_entity_poly.type
_entity_poly.pdbx_seq_one_letter_code
_entity_poly.pdbx_strand_id
1 'polypeptide(L)'
;KGTAFKSGERDRLRFRGLLPHRVMNIHKQKERFLMALRALDSNIRKNVMLEDLHDRNETLYHRVLVDHIEEMAPLIYTPTVGQACQEFGARFRRPRGMYFTQDDRGQMAPMVYNWPHKDVHVIVVTDGSRILGLGDLGANGMGIPIGKLSLVSTNYHPSVCVY
;
A
#
# COMPACT_ATOMS: atom_id res chain seq x y z
N LYS A 1 -0.69 -10.02 11.75
CA LYS A 1 -1.22 -11.41 11.93
C LYS A 1 -2.76 -11.47 11.88
N GLY A 2 -3.50 -10.40 12.27
CA GLY A 2 -4.96 -10.41 12.29
C GLY A 2 -5.53 -11.61 13.06
N THR A 3 -6.35 -12.40 12.41
CA THR A 3 -6.96 -13.61 13.02
C THR A 3 -6.03 -14.82 13.13
N ALA A 4 -4.74 -14.71 12.75
CA ALA A 4 -3.75 -15.78 12.86
C ALA A 4 -3.05 -15.85 14.23
N PHE A 5 -3.36 -14.96 15.16
CA PHE A 5 -2.84 -15.06 16.53
C PHE A 5 -3.33 -16.35 17.19
N LYS A 6 -2.39 -17.19 17.64
CA LYS A 6 -2.68 -18.44 18.39
C LYS A 6 -3.18 -18.11 19.81
N SER A 7 -3.82 -19.07 20.49
CA SER A 7 -4.39 -18.85 21.83
C SER A 7 -3.42 -18.24 22.83
N GLY A 8 -2.21 -18.80 22.98
CA GLY A 8 -1.22 -18.24 23.90
C GLY A 8 -0.72 -16.83 23.53
N GLU A 9 -0.69 -16.47 22.24
CA GLU A 9 -0.39 -15.11 21.81
C GLU A 9 -1.54 -14.16 22.17
N ARG A 10 -2.80 -14.63 21.99
CA ARG A 10 -3.99 -13.84 22.35
C ARG A 10 -4.05 -13.56 23.84
N ASP A 11 -3.68 -14.54 24.68
CA ASP A 11 -3.60 -14.37 26.13
C ASP A 11 -2.53 -13.34 26.52
N ARG A 12 -1.32 -13.52 26.03
CA ARG A 12 -0.18 -12.63 26.32
C ARG A 12 -0.41 -11.19 25.85
N LEU A 13 -1.07 -11.01 24.69
CA LEU A 13 -1.35 -9.70 24.11
C LEU A 13 -2.73 -9.15 24.51
N ARG A 14 -3.45 -9.83 25.41
CA ARG A 14 -4.80 -9.45 25.87
C ARG A 14 -5.82 -9.32 24.73
N PHE A 15 -5.70 -10.17 23.69
CA PHE A 15 -6.63 -10.21 22.56
C PHE A 15 -7.73 -11.27 22.71
N ARG A 16 -7.70 -12.07 23.79
CA ARG A 16 -8.75 -13.04 24.07
C ARG A 16 -10.10 -12.35 24.23
N GLY A 17 -11.12 -12.80 23.53
CA GLY A 17 -12.44 -12.17 23.49
C GLY A 17 -12.59 -11.02 22.48
N LEU A 18 -11.47 -10.41 22.02
CA LEU A 18 -11.51 -9.32 21.03
C LEU A 18 -11.39 -9.84 19.58
N LEU A 19 -10.85 -11.04 19.38
CA LEU A 19 -10.74 -11.67 18.08
C LEU A 19 -11.71 -12.85 17.97
N PRO A 20 -12.26 -13.13 16.76
CA PRO A 20 -13.05 -14.32 16.50
C PRO A 20 -12.32 -15.57 16.97
N HIS A 21 -13.02 -16.54 17.55
CA HIS A 21 -12.44 -17.73 18.17
C HIS A 21 -11.53 -18.50 17.21
N ARG A 22 -11.93 -18.67 15.96
CA ARG A 22 -11.18 -19.44 14.96
C ARG A 22 -9.84 -18.77 14.63
N VAL A 23 -8.75 -19.50 14.79
CA VAL A 23 -7.42 -19.11 14.31
C VAL A 23 -7.33 -19.39 12.81
N MET A 24 -7.13 -18.36 12.00
CA MET A 24 -6.99 -18.51 10.55
C MET A 24 -5.52 -18.34 10.15
N ASN A 25 -4.99 -19.32 9.42
CA ASN A 25 -3.68 -19.17 8.78
C ASN A 25 -3.73 -18.16 7.62
N ILE A 26 -2.55 -17.78 7.10
CA ILE A 26 -2.44 -16.78 6.05
C ILE A 26 -3.16 -17.19 4.76
N HIS A 27 -3.19 -18.50 4.43
CA HIS A 27 -3.87 -19.01 3.24
C HIS A 27 -5.39 -18.76 3.31
N LYS A 28 -6.01 -19.09 4.44
CA LYS A 28 -7.43 -18.84 4.67
C LYS A 28 -7.78 -17.35 4.72
N GLN A 29 -6.89 -16.51 5.26
CA GLN A 29 -7.07 -15.06 5.23
C GLN A 29 -7.01 -14.53 3.79
N LYS A 30 -6.05 -15.03 2.98
CA LYS A 30 -5.91 -14.70 1.57
C LYS A 30 -7.16 -15.11 0.77
N GLU A 31 -7.62 -16.36 0.89
CA GLU A 31 -8.81 -16.85 0.21
C GLU A 31 -10.04 -15.97 0.50
N ARG A 32 -10.25 -15.64 1.78
CA ARG A 32 -11.36 -14.76 2.20
C ARG A 32 -11.23 -13.36 1.64
N PHE A 33 -10.02 -12.80 1.61
CA PHE A 33 -9.77 -11.48 1.04
C PHE A 33 -10.05 -11.47 -0.46
N LEU A 34 -9.53 -12.45 -1.20
CA LEU A 34 -9.74 -12.57 -2.64
C LEU A 34 -11.22 -12.74 -3.00
N MET A 35 -11.97 -13.54 -2.22
CA MET A 35 -13.41 -13.67 -2.41
C MET A 35 -14.12 -12.31 -2.31
N ALA A 36 -13.80 -11.53 -1.28
CA ALA A 36 -14.38 -10.20 -1.09
C ALA A 36 -13.90 -9.20 -2.17
N LEU A 37 -12.62 -9.26 -2.57
CA LEU A 37 -12.08 -8.41 -3.63
C LEU A 37 -12.77 -8.67 -4.98
N ARG A 38 -12.94 -9.95 -5.33
CA ARG A 38 -13.56 -10.38 -6.60
C ARG A 38 -15.04 -10.06 -6.68
N ALA A 39 -15.71 -9.91 -5.55
CA ALA A 39 -17.10 -9.50 -5.48
C ALA A 39 -17.32 -8.00 -5.79
N LEU A 40 -16.25 -7.19 -5.80
CA LEU A 40 -16.34 -5.78 -6.17
C LEU A 40 -16.46 -5.64 -7.71
N ASP A 41 -17.29 -4.73 -8.14
CA ASP A 41 -17.63 -4.45 -9.55
C ASP A 41 -16.64 -3.51 -10.25
N SER A 42 -15.81 -2.75 -9.50
CA SER A 42 -14.98 -1.68 -10.01
C SER A 42 -13.51 -1.86 -9.63
N ASN A 43 -12.61 -1.68 -10.60
CA ASN A 43 -11.16 -1.77 -10.38
C ASN A 43 -10.67 -0.73 -9.37
N ILE A 44 -11.25 0.47 -9.38
CA ILE A 44 -10.88 1.50 -8.41
C ILE A 44 -11.29 1.11 -6.98
N ARG A 45 -12.45 0.45 -6.80
CA ARG A 45 -12.86 -0.10 -5.50
C ARG A 45 -11.96 -1.23 -5.05
N LYS A 46 -11.51 -2.09 -5.98
CA LYS A 46 -10.52 -3.14 -5.71
C LYS A 46 -9.18 -2.55 -5.29
N ASN A 47 -8.74 -1.48 -5.98
CA ASN A 47 -7.54 -0.74 -5.61
C ASN A 47 -7.65 -0.19 -4.17
N VAL A 48 -8.75 0.49 -3.82
CA VAL A 48 -9.00 0.97 -2.44
C VAL A 48 -8.91 -0.16 -1.42
N MET A 49 -9.52 -1.30 -1.72
CA MET A 49 -9.51 -2.44 -0.81
C MET A 49 -8.11 -3.05 -0.63
N LEU A 50 -7.27 -2.99 -1.68
CA LEU A 50 -5.86 -3.39 -1.61
C LEU A 50 -5.05 -2.40 -0.78
N GLU A 51 -5.27 -1.09 -0.95
CA GLU A 51 -4.63 -0.07 -0.12
C GLU A 51 -5.00 -0.22 1.36
N ASP A 52 -6.28 -0.43 1.66
CA ASP A 52 -6.76 -0.71 3.03
C ASP A 52 -6.11 -1.98 3.62
N LEU A 53 -5.91 -3.02 2.80
CA LEU A 53 -5.19 -4.21 3.25
C LEU A 53 -3.73 -3.91 3.53
N HIS A 54 -3.08 -3.14 2.67
CA HIS A 54 -1.68 -2.75 2.84
C HIS A 54 -1.49 -1.99 4.17
N ASP A 55 -2.41 -1.09 4.51
CA ASP A 55 -2.34 -0.30 5.76
C ASP A 55 -2.49 -1.14 7.02
N ARG A 56 -3.35 -2.14 7.00
CA ARG A 56 -3.67 -2.94 8.20
C ARG A 56 -2.90 -4.24 8.32
N ASN A 57 -2.43 -4.83 7.21
CA ASN A 57 -1.74 -6.12 7.20
C ASN A 57 -0.85 -6.29 5.97
N GLU A 58 0.29 -5.62 6.00
CA GLU A 58 1.29 -5.61 4.93
C GLU A 58 1.74 -7.03 4.52
N THR A 59 1.95 -7.93 5.47
CA THR A 59 2.32 -9.32 5.18
C THR A 59 1.27 -10.04 4.32
N LEU A 60 -0.01 -9.84 4.62
CA LEU A 60 -1.10 -10.42 3.82
C LEU A 60 -1.21 -9.74 2.46
N TYR A 61 -1.02 -8.42 2.40
CA TYR A 61 -1.01 -7.66 1.16
C TYR A 61 0.04 -8.21 0.19
N HIS A 62 1.31 -8.29 0.61
CA HIS A 62 2.37 -8.82 -0.24
C HIS A 62 2.15 -10.28 -0.62
N ARG A 63 1.58 -11.10 0.29
CA ARG A 63 1.23 -12.48 -0.02
C ARG A 63 0.16 -12.58 -1.10
N VAL A 64 -0.84 -11.69 -1.09
CA VAL A 64 -1.86 -11.60 -2.13
C VAL A 64 -1.22 -11.21 -3.47
N LEU A 65 -0.36 -10.20 -3.47
CA LEU A 65 0.31 -9.73 -4.69
C LEU A 65 1.20 -10.81 -5.32
N VAL A 66 2.07 -11.45 -4.52
CA VAL A 66 3.00 -12.47 -5.02
C VAL A 66 2.24 -13.66 -5.59
N ASP A 67 1.22 -14.16 -4.89
CA ASP A 67 0.48 -15.34 -5.32
C ASP A 67 -0.47 -15.09 -6.51
N HIS A 68 -0.84 -13.83 -6.77
CA HIS A 68 -1.83 -13.43 -7.79
C HIS A 68 -1.41 -12.19 -8.57
N ILE A 69 -0.12 -12.09 -8.92
CA ILE A 69 0.46 -10.88 -9.51
C ILE A 69 -0.23 -10.44 -10.81
N GLU A 70 -0.59 -11.39 -11.67
CA GLU A 70 -1.25 -11.10 -12.95
C GLU A 70 -2.61 -10.42 -12.75
N GLU A 71 -3.37 -10.84 -11.73
CA GLU A 71 -4.66 -10.24 -11.37
C GLU A 71 -4.50 -8.92 -10.63
N MET A 72 -3.49 -8.79 -9.77
CA MET A 72 -3.32 -7.65 -8.87
C MET A 72 -2.58 -6.48 -9.52
N ALA A 73 -1.60 -6.74 -10.39
CA ALA A 73 -0.79 -5.69 -11.01
C ALA A 73 -1.63 -4.60 -11.70
N PRO A 74 -2.64 -4.91 -12.54
CA PRO A 74 -3.46 -3.88 -13.16
C PRO A 74 -4.37 -3.12 -12.17
N LEU A 75 -4.54 -3.61 -10.96
CA LEU A 75 -5.32 -2.95 -9.90
C LEU A 75 -4.47 -1.96 -9.10
N ILE A 76 -3.18 -2.26 -8.88
CA ILE A 76 -2.27 -1.42 -8.09
C ILE A 76 -1.42 -0.49 -8.95
N TYR A 77 -1.31 -0.78 -10.25
CA TYR A 77 -0.56 0.02 -11.22
C TYR A 77 -1.42 0.31 -12.46
N THR A 78 -0.81 0.41 -13.64
CA THR A 78 -1.56 0.69 -14.87
C THR A 78 -2.52 -0.44 -15.23
N PRO A 79 -3.79 -0.14 -15.62
CA PRO A 79 -4.35 1.19 -15.86
C PRO A 79 -4.98 1.87 -14.63
N THR A 80 -5.30 1.16 -13.58
CA THR A 80 -6.12 1.66 -12.46
C THR A 80 -5.46 2.82 -11.71
N VAL A 81 -4.13 2.82 -11.60
CA VAL A 81 -3.38 3.89 -10.92
C VAL A 81 -3.60 5.27 -11.56
N GLY A 82 -3.88 5.34 -12.86
CA GLY A 82 -4.20 6.60 -13.53
C GLY A 82 -5.46 7.24 -12.92
N GLN A 83 -6.54 6.48 -12.79
CA GLN A 83 -7.75 6.93 -12.11
C GLN A 83 -7.49 7.23 -10.63
N ALA A 84 -6.72 6.38 -9.95
CA ALA A 84 -6.35 6.60 -8.55
C ALA A 84 -5.62 7.94 -8.35
N CYS A 85 -4.75 8.34 -9.29
CA CYS A 85 -4.08 9.65 -9.25
C CYS A 85 -5.05 10.82 -9.46
N GLN A 86 -6.03 10.70 -10.35
CA GLN A 86 -7.04 11.74 -10.55
C GLN A 86 -7.89 11.98 -9.30
N GLU A 87 -8.14 10.93 -8.52
CA GLU A 87 -8.93 10.96 -7.30
C GLU A 87 -8.05 11.09 -6.03
N PHE A 88 -6.73 11.23 -6.16
CA PHE A 88 -5.77 11.06 -5.06
C PHE A 88 -6.04 12.02 -3.90
N GLY A 89 -6.26 13.30 -4.16
CA GLY A 89 -6.52 14.29 -3.11
C GLY A 89 -7.79 13.99 -2.32
N ALA A 90 -8.86 13.56 -3.00
CA ALA A 90 -10.12 13.19 -2.36
C ALA A 90 -10.04 11.88 -1.56
N ARG A 91 -9.09 11.01 -1.93
CA ARG A 91 -8.91 9.67 -1.35
C ARG A 91 -7.75 9.57 -0.37
N PHE A 92 -7.01 10.65 -0.17
CA PHE A 92 -5.86 10.66 0.73
C PHE A 92 -6.26 10.25 2.14
N ARG A 93 -5.63 9.21 2.68
CA ARG A 93 -5.90 8.67 4.02
C ARG A 93 -4.68 8.72 4.93
N ARG A 94 -3.52 8.33 4.41
CA ARG A 94 -2.26 8.39 5.15
C ARG A 94 -1.09 8.64 4.19
N PRO A 95 -0.02 9.29 4.65
CA PRO A 95 1.17 9.49 3.85
C PRO A 95 1.85 8.15 3.56
N ARG A 96 2.23 7.96 2.28
CA ARG A 96 3.02 6.84 1.79
C ARG A 96 4.29 7.31 1.09
N GLY A 97 4.70 8.52 1.36
CA GLY A 97 5.86 9.17 0.81
C GLY A 97 6.01 10.57 1.38
N MET A 98 7.01 11.27 0.91
CA MET A 98 7.31 12.62 1.34
C MET A 98 6.98 13.63 0.24
N TYR A 99 6.60 14.82 0.63
CA TYR A 99 6.31 15.93 -0.27
C TYR A 99 7.27 17.05 0.02
N PHE A 100 7.89 17.57 -1.04
CA PHE A 100 8.79 18.72 -0.99
C PHE A 100 8.27 19.81 -1.93
N THR A 101 8.29 21.04 -1.48
CA THR A 101 7.87 22.20 -2.25
C THR A 101 9.05 23.14 -2.48
N GLN A 102 8.88 24.14 -3.32
CA GLN A 102 9.91 25.18 -3.51
C GLN A 102 10.15 25.97 -2.22
N ASP A 103 9.14 26.11 -1.37
CA ASP A 103 9.24 26.81 -0.09
C ASP A 103 10.11 26.07 0.93
N ASP A 104 10.27 24.73 0.74
CA ASP A 104 11.13 23.88 1.57
C ASP A 104 12.62 23.96 1.18
N ARG A 105 12.98 24.82 0.23
CA ARG A 105 14.37 24.96 -0.22
C ARG A 105 15.30 25.33 0.94
N GLY A 106 16.33 24.52 1.14
CA GLY A 106 17.25 24.64 2.28
C GLY A 106 16.81 23.89 3.54
N GLN A 107 15.55 23.40 3.61
CA GLN A 107 15.01 22.62 4.73
C GLN A 107 14.74 21.15 4.38
N MET A 108 15.00 20.72 3.15
CA MET A 108 14.70 19.35 2.70
C MET A 108 15.48 18.29 3.49
N ALA A 109 16.74 18.57 3.85
CA ALA A 109 17.54 17.62 4.61
C ALA A 109 16.94 17.32 6.01
N PRO A 110 16.58 18.31 6.83
CA PRO A 110 15.84 18.06 8.07
C PRO A 110 14.53 17.30 7.85
N MET A 111 13.80 17.59 6.77
CA MET A 111 12.54 16.92 6.47
C MET A 111 12.73 15.42 6.23
N VAL A 112 13.80 15.02 5.54
CA VAL A 112 14.11 13.59 5.29
C VAL A 112 14.27 12.82 6.60
N TYR A 113 14.80 13.44 7.65
CA TYR A 113 14.92 12.79 8.97
C TYR A 113 13.59 12.56 9.68
N ASN A 114 12.49 13.15 9.21
CA ASN A 114 11.14 12.86 9.71
C ASN A 114 10.61 11.51 9.24
N TRP A 115 11.28 10.88 8.26
CA TRP A 115 10.87 9.56 7.79
C TRP A 115 11.07 8.49 8.88
N PRO A 116 10.05 7.68 9.17
CA PRO A 116 10.10 6.78 10.33
C PRO A 116 11.02 5.57 10.16
N HIS A 117 11.42 5.24 8.92
CA HIS A 117 12.26 4.08 8.64
C HIS A 117 13.68 4.51 8.29
N LYS A 118 14.68 3.84 8.89
CA LYS A 118 16.10 4.15 8.67
C LYS A 118 16.70 3.40 7.47
N ASP A 119 16.22 2.18 7.22
CA ASP A 119 16.74 1.32 6.17
C ASP A 119 15.88 1.47 4.90
N VAL A 120 16.36 2.33 4.00
CA VAL A 120 15.69 2.63 2.73
C VAL A 120 16.53 2.05 1.60
N HIS A 121 15.95 1.16 0.80
CA HIS A 121 16.64 0.47 -0.29
C HIS A 121 16.32 1.06 -1.67
N VAL A 122 15.10 1.56 -1.86
CA VAL A 122 14.65 2.12 -3.13
C VAL A 122 13.85 3.38 -2.90
N ILE A 123 14.12 4.41 -3.70
CA ILE A 123 13.39 5.67 -3.73
C ILE A 123 12.89 5.90 -5.14
N VAL A 124 11.62 6.29 -5.28
CA VAL A 124 11.05 6.77 -6.55
C VAL A 124 10.67 8.23 -6.37
N VAL A 125 11.23 9.10 -7.20
CA VAL A 125 11.00 10.54 -7.17
C VAL A 125 10.21 10.96 -8.39
N THR A 126 9.24 11.85 -8.19
CA THR A 126 8.48 12.48 -9.27
C THR A 126 8.13 13.92 -8.91
N ASP A 127 8.08 14.79 -9.91
CA ASP A 127 7.54 16.15 -9.80
C ASP A 127 6.05 16.20 -10.20
N GLY A 128 5.50 15.07 -10.65
CA GLY A 128 4.11 14.95 -11.08
C GLY A 128 3.78 15.64 -12.41
N SER A 129 4.77 16.29 -13.07
CA SER A 129 4.56 17.10 -14.28
C SER A 129 4.10 16.29 -15.49
N ARG A 130 4.34 14.98 -15.50
CA ARG A 130 3.90 14.10 -16.58
C ARG A 130 3.53 12.72 -16.07
N ILE A 131 2.27 12.54 -15.76
CA ILE A 131 1.71 11.29 -15.27
C ILE A 131 1.06 10.51 -16.42
N LEU A 132 1.82 9.59 -17.01
CA LEU A 132 1.36 8.76 -18.14
C LEU A 132 0.75 9.62 -19.27
N GLY A 133 -0.42 9.26 -19.76
CA GLY A 133 -1.21 10.05 -20.72
C GLY A 133 -2.08 11.13 -20.08
N LEU A 134 -2.03 11.32 -18.74
CA LEU A 134 -2.89 12.28 -18.02
C LEU A 134 -2.28 13.68 -17.91
N GLY A 135 -0.99 13.83 -18.25
CA GLY A 135 -0.30 15.11 -18.15
C GLY A 135 0.13 15.48 -16.74
N ASP A 136 0.14 16.75 -16.41
CA ASP A 136 0.55 17.27 -15.11
C ASP A 136 -0.57 17.09 -14.08
N LEU A 137 -0.26 16.34 -13.02
CA LEU A 137 -1.14 16.13 -11.87
C LEU A 137 -0.53 16.68 -10.56
N GLY A 138 0.67 17.26 -10.63
CA GLY A 138 1.38 17.78 -9.47
C GLY A 138 1.48 16.73 -8.34
N ALA A 139 1.16 17.12 -7.12
CA ALA A 139 1.20 16.23 -5.94
C ALA A 139 0.29 15.00 -6.07
N ASN A 140 -0.80 15.06 -6.85
CA ASN A 140 -1.68 13.90 -7.08
C ASN A 140 -0.97 12.79 -7.86
N GLY A 141 0.13 13.10 -8.57
CA GLY A 141 1.00 12.12 -9.21
C GLY A 141 1.65 11.11 -8.27
N MET A 142 1.61 11.32 -6.94
CA MET A 142 2.16 10.43 -5.92
C MET A 142 1.64 8.98 -6.02
N GLY A 143 0.47 8.76 -6.59
CA GLY A 143 -0.06 7.40 -6.81
C GLY A 143 0.85 6.53 -7.67
N ILE A 144 1.61 7.11 -8.62
CA ILE A 144 2.52 6.37 -9.50
C ILE A 144 3.70 5.78 -8.74
N PRO A 145 4.52 6.55 -7.98
CA PRO A 145 5.61 5.97 -7.19
C PRO A 145 5.10 4.96 -6.16
N ILE A 146 3.95 5.19 -5.52
CA ILE A 146 3.34 4.24 -4.58
C ILE A 146 3.05 2.90 -5.27
N GLY A 147 2.37 2.91 -6.43
CA GLY A 147 2.07 1.70 -7.19
C GLY A 147 3.34 1.00 -7.70
N LYS A 148 4.33 1.75 -8.18
CA LYS A 148 5.60 1.20 -8.63
C LYS A 148 6.35 0.50 -7.50
N LEU A 149 6.45 1.11 -6.34
CA LEU A 149 7.14 0.51 -5.19
C LEU A 149 6.39 -0.71 -4.65
N SER A 150 5.07 -0.73 -4.72
CA SER A 150 4.28 -1.92 -4.41
C SER A 150 4.64 -3.12 -5.31
N LEU A 151 4.89 -2.88 -6.61
CA LEU A 151 5.36 -3.93 -7.53
C LEU A 151 6.80 -4.34 -7.26
N VAL A 152 7.70 -3.40 -6.96
CA VAL A 152 9.10 -3.70 -6.64
C VAL A 152 9.19 -4.51 -5.35
N SER A 153 8.46 -4.14 -4.30
CA SER A 153 8.47 -4.85 -3.01
C SER A 153 7.89 -6.26 -3.07
N THR A 154 7.10 -6.61 -4.10
CA THR A 154 6.67 -8.00 -4.30
C THR A 154 7.81 -8.94 -4.71
N ASN A 155 8.85 -8.41 -5.34
CA ASN A 155 10.01 -9.17 -5.79
C ASN A 155 11.19 -9.15 -4.81
N TYR A 156 11.19 -8.20 -3.87
CA TYR A 156 12.22 -8.02 -2.84
C TYR A 156 11.56 -8.02 -1.46
N HIS A 157 12.29 -8.48 -0.45
CA HIS A 157 11.84 -8.58 0.94
C HIS A 157 11.14 -7.31 1.48
N PRO A 158 10.26 -7.40 2.51
CA PRO A 158 9.34 -6.34 2.97
C PRO A 158 9.96 -5.06 3.55
N SER A 159 11.23 -4.79 3.28
CA SER A 159 11.96 -3.59 3.75
C SER A 159 12.00 -2.46 2.72
N VAL A 160 11.16 -2.49 1.69
CA VAL A 160 11.12 -1.42 0.66
C VAL A 160 10.15 -0.34 1.11
N CYS A 161 10.69 0.81 1.47
CA CYS A 161 9.91 1.99 1.82
C CYS A 161 9.69 2.91 0.62
N VAL A 162 8.52 3.54 0.56
CA VAL A 162 8.11 4.48 -0.47
C VAL A 162 8.60 5.88 -0.12
N TYR A 163 9.28 6.52 -1.05
CA TYR A 163 9.58 7.96 -1.02
C TYR A 163 9.16 8.60 -2.31
#